data_a70a845765e64df6fde7f749bf9eee6b
#
_entry.id   a70a845765e64df6fde7f749bf9eee6b
#
_cell.length_a   1.000
_cell.length_b   1.000
_cell.length_c   1.000
_cell.angle_alpha   90.00
_cell.angle_beta   90.00
_cell.angle_gamma   90.00
#
_symmetry.space_group_name_H-M   'P 1'
#
loop_
_entity.id
_entity.type
_entity.pdbx_description
1 polymer ?
#
loop_
_entity_poly.entity_id
_entity_poly.type
_entity_poly.pdbx_seq_one_letter_code
_entity_poly.pdbx_strand_id
1 'polypeptide(L)'
;MAFVRYIPCRKIPRNVDQFELPCLGSLRAFFSTQKLIGDEPVLVRDFIHTALYDPIQGYFSQRSKSVGVLERSIKFNQLEGRKAYMKLLEKVYKQSDISWFTPVELFKPWYAHGIAEAILRTTNLSVPLKIYEIGGGSGTCAKGVLDYIMLNAPERIYKNMSYTSIEISPSLAKIQKETVAQVGSHLSKFRVECRDASDLAGWSKVLFVQHKADSGFQFPVAMLEFVNFQTENVEQQPCWVIMLEVLDNLPHDLVYSKSQLSPWMEVLVENKPERYREYLAQMNEALSELYKPLEDPLIKRCIEIVEHEDDPVSKPKEIWSKLFPKPRRSWLPTGCLKLLEVLHAKLPKMSLIASDFSFLPDVKVPGERAPLVSTKKDGCSSDYSSYLDAKGDADIFFPTDFWLLERMDHYCSGWRKMEKDGTPSKKGRKRRTLTLDTSAFMDEFGLPSKTRTKDGYNPLLDDFKNTKFYLSVPTHNTK
;
A
#
# COMPACT_ATOMS: atom_id res chain seq x y z
N MET A 1 8.57 -8.25 5.65
CA MET A 1 9.49 -7.24 6.23
C MET A 1 10.01 -7.60 7.62
N ALA A 2 9.23 -8.09 8.56
CA ALA A 2 9.78 -8.62 9.82
C ALA A 2 10.92 -9.62 9.63
N PHE A 3 10.96 -10.27 8.50
CA PHE A 3 11.95 -11.29 8.12
C PHE A 3 13.33 -10.74 7.74
N VAL A 4 13.39 -9.56 7.14
CA VAL A 4 14.66 -8.95 6.66
C VAL A 4 15.53 -8.47 7.81
N ARG A 5 14.95 -8.17 8.98
CA ARG A 5 15.70 -7.75 10.17
C ARG A 5 16.52 -8.84 10.85
N TYR A 6 16.25 -10.11 10.52
CA TYR A 6 16.99 -11.24 11.10
C TYR A 6 18.30 -11.59 10.38
N ILE A 7 18.70 -10.85 9.35
CA ILE A 7 20.05 -10.95 8.80
C ILE A 7 20.94 -10.01 9.62
N PRO A 8 21.64 -10.48 10.65
CA PRO A 8 22.51 -9.61 11.44
C PRO A 8 23.62 -9.09 10.53
N CYS A 9 23.71 -7.78 10.42
CA CYS A 9 24.85 -7.12 9.81
C CYS A 9 26.10 -7.46 10.66
N ARG A 10 26.85 -8.49 10.28
CA ARG A 10 28.15 -8.76 10.90
C ARG A 10 29.04 -7.55 10.59
N LYS A 11 29.34 -6.75 11.62
CA LYS A 11 30.37 -5.73 11.56
C LYS A 11 31.64 -6.41 11.07
N ILE A 12 32.06 -6.12 9.85
CA ILE A 12 33.37 -6.48 9.35
C ILE A 12 34.36 -5.63 10.16
N PRO A 13 35.35 -6.22 10.84
CA PRO A 13 36.38 -5.45 11.50
C PRO A 13 37.13 -4.62 10.45
N ARG A 14 37.14 -3.30 10.64
CA ARG A 14 37.98 -2.42 9.84
C ARG A 14 39.41 -2.60 10.32
N ASN A 15 40.20 -3.45 9.63
CA ASN A 15 41.62 -3.25 9.51
C ASN A 15 41.83 -2.58 8.15
N VAL A 16 42.12 -1.31 8.20
CA VAL A 16 42.57 -0.54 7.04
C VAL A 16 43.99 -0.10 7.35
N ASP A 17 44.92 -0.75 6.71
CA ASP A 17 46.25 -0.19 6.48
C ASP A 17 46.15 0.92 5.42
N GLN A 18 46.77 2.03 5.75
CA GLN A 18 46.87 3.23 4.96
C GLN A 18 47.55 2.99 3.61
N PHE A 19 46.89 3.34 2.51
CA PHE A 19 47.57 3.74 1.27
C PHE A 19 46.98 5.05 0.81
N GLU A 20 47.79 6.12 0.93
CA GLU A 20 47.57 7.40 0.31
C GLU A 20 47.75 7.27 -1.21
N LEU A 21 46.80 7.77 -2.00
CA LEU A 21 46.98 8.11 -3.41
C LEU A 21 46.45 9.52 -3.67
N PRO A 22 47.10 10.30 -4.57
CA PRO A 22 46.99 11.74 -4.59
C PRO A 22 45.75 12.27 -5.32
N CYS A 23 45.41 13.48 -4.93
CA CYS A 23 44.39 14.39 -5.45
C CYS A 23 44.16 14.36 -6.96
N LEU A 24 42.92 14.06 -7.37
CA LEU A 24 42.34 14.51 -8.62
C LEU A 24 41.08 15.28 -8.34
N GLY A 25 41.00 16.42 -8.96
CA GLY A 25 40.14 17.56 -8.69
C GLY A 25 38.68 17.26 -8.48
N SER A 26 38.11 18.01 -7.56
CA SER A 26 36.71 18.12 -7.22
C SER A 26 35.85 18.50 -8.44
N LEU A 27 35.20 17.52 -9.05
CA LEU A 27 33.91 17.74 -9.71
C LEU A 27 32.84 17.65 -8.62
N ARG A 28 32.57 18.78 -7.95
CA ARG A 28 31.33 18.96 -7.22
C ARG A 28 30.22 18.92 -8.26
N ALA A 29 29.58 17.74 -8.39
CA ALA A 29 28.26 17.67 -8.99
C ALA A 29 27.38 18.61 -8.18
N PHE A 30 26.91 19.66 -8.81
CA PHE A 30 25.81 20.48 -8.32
C PHE A 30 24.56 19.59 -8.33
N PHE A 31 24.37 18.81 -7.28
CA PHE A 31 23.05 18.33 -6.97
C PHE A 31 22.25 19.55 -6.52
N SER A 32 21.44 20.08 -7.42
CA SER A 32 20.32 20.95 -7.07
C SER A 32 19.57 20.20 -5.97
N THR A 33 19.61 20.70 -4.75
CA THR A 33 18.75 20.23 -3.65
C THR A 33 17.34 20.72 -3.97
N GLN A 34 16.65 19.98 -4.84
CA GLN A 34 15.26 20.23 -5.14
C GLN A 34 14.49 20.00 -3.84
N LYS A 35 13.79 21.04 -3.36
CA LYS A 35 13.03 20.97 -2.12
C LYS A 35 11.92 19.91 -2.30
N LEU A 36 11.78 19.00 -1.36
CA LEU A 36 10.74 17.97 -1.37
C LEU A 36 9.33 18.57 -1.23
N ILE A 37 9.23 19.70 -0.52
CA ILE A 37 8.01 20.49 -0.38
C ILE A 37 8.28 21.95 -0.77
N GLY A 38 7.22 22.67 -1.21
CA GLY A 38 7.25 24.09 -1.51
C GLY A 38 7.52 24.96 -0.27
N ASP A 39 7.30 26.26 -0.40
CA ASP A 39 7.50 27.20 0.71
C ASP A 39 6.32 27.24 1.68
N GLU A 40 5.14 26.81 1.24
CA GLU A 40 3.95 26.69 2.09
C GLU A 40 3.93 25.37 2.87
N PRO A 41 3.45 25.37 4.12
CA PRO A 41 3.29 24.16 4.90
C PRO A 41 2.28 23.19 4.25
N VAL A 42 2.60 21.90 4.23
CA VAL A 42 1.75 20.85 3.65
C VAL A 42 1.28 19.87 4.74
N LEU A 43 0.15 19.23 4.55
CA LEU A 43 -0.30 18.16 5.47
C LEU A 43 0.71 17.00 5.48
N VAL A 44 0.77 16.29 6.60
CA VAL A 44 1.71 15.17 6.75
C VAL A 44 1.48 14.11 5.68
N ARG A 45 0.23 13.81 5.32
CA ARG A 45 -0.09 12.88 4.22
C ARG A 45 0.46 13.31 2.88
N ASP A 46 0.45 14.63 2.58
CA ASP A 46 0.94 15.15 1.30
C ASP A 46 2.47 15.09 1.24
N PHE A 47 3.14 15.35 2.37
CA PHE A 47 4.57 15.13 2.51
C PHE A 47 4.94 13.66 2.29
N ILE A 48 4.25 12.72 2.95
CA ILE A 48 4.50 11.28 2.81
C ILE A 48 4.23 10.83 1.38
N HIS A 49 3.14 11.32 0.76
CA HIS A 49 2.84 11.03 -0.63
C HIS A 49 3.98 11.47 -1.55
N THR A 50 4.50 12.68 -1.35
CA THR A 50 5.64 13.18 -2.13
C THR A 50 6.89 12.34 -1.89
N ALA A 51 7.21 12.02 -0.64
CA ALA A 51 8.38 11.21 -0.30
C ALA A 51 8.34 9.80 -0.91
N LEU A 52 7.15 9.22 -1.06
CA LEU A 52 6.98 7.86 -1.60
C LEU A 52 6.76 7.84 -3.12
N TYR A 53 5.95 8.76 -3.66
CA TYR A 53 5.36 8.64 -4.99
C TYR A 53 5.67 9.78 -5.96
N ASP A 54 6.43 10.83 -5.55
CA ASP A 54 6.83 11.87 -6.50
C ASP A 54 7.48 11.23 -7.75
N PRO A 55 7.07 11.61 -8.97
CA PRO A 55 7.54 10.96 -10.19
C PRO A 55 9.06 11.03 -10.42
N ILE A 56 9.74 12.02 -9.83
CA ILE A 56 11.17 12.27 -10.04
C ILE A 56 12.00 11.80 -8.85
N GLN A 57 11.57 12.14 -7.63
CA GLN A 57 12.35 11.95 -6.42
C GLN A 57 11.70 11.03 -5.36
N GLY A 58 10.51 10.51 -5.63
CA GLY A 58 9.82 9.60 -4.72
C GLY A 58 10.50 8.23 -4.64
N TYR A 59 10.42 7.60 -3.48
CA TYR A 59 11.04 6.31 -3.20
C TYR A 59 10.72 5.22 -4.24
N PHE A 60 9.43 5.08 -4.60
CA PHE A 60 9.00 4.09 -5.59
C PHE A 60 9.29 4.49 -7.04
N SER A 61 9.63 5.76 -7.29
CA SER A 61 9.98 6.27 -8.62
C SER A 61 11.47 6.18 -8.89
N GLN A 62 12.32 6.52 -7.92
CA GLN A 62 13.78 6.49 -8.05
C GLN A 62 14.34 5.07 -8.15
N ARG A 63 13.71 4.10 -7.51
CA ARG A 63 14.20 2.74 -7.46
C ARG A 63 13.42 1.84 -8.42
N SER A 64 13.95 1.64 -9.61
CA SER A 64 13.43 0.67 -10.58
C SER A 64 13.35 -0.78 -10.04
N LYS A 65 13.93 -1.02 -8.85
CA LYS A 65 13.99 -2.30 -8.17
C LYS A 65 13.48 -2.21 -6.72
N SER A 66 12.51 -1.36 -6.44
CA SER A 66 11.88 -1.28 -5.13
C SER A 66 11.23 -2.61 -4.74
N VAL A 67 10.63 -3.32 -5.71
CA VAL A 67 10.03 -4.65 -5.54
C VAL A 67 10.87 -5.69 -6.29
N GLY A 68 11.31 -6.73 -5.56
CA GLY A 68 12.12 -7.80 -6.10
C GLY A 68 11.33 -8.81 -6.93
N VAL A 69 11.96 -9.33 -7.99
CA VAL A 69 11.45 -10.44 -8.79
C VAL A 69 12.43 -11.61 -8.71
N LEU A 70 11.94 -12.76 -8.24
CA LEU A 70 12.72 -13.99 -8.24
C LEU A 70 12.74 -14.60 -9.65
N GLU A 71 13.90 -15.02 -10.11
CA GLU A 71 14.02 -15.72 -11.40
C GLU A 71 13.19 -17.01 -11.42
N ARG A 72 13.17 -17.73 -10.30
CA ARG A 72 12.46 -19.01 -10.16
C ARG A 72 11.77 -19.13 -8.82
N SER A 73 10.68 -19.90 -8.78
CA SER A 73 9.99 -20.25 -7.53
C SER A 73 10.90 -21.05 -6.60
N ILE A 74 10.83 -20.76 -5.31
CA ILE A 74 11.56 -21.50 -4.27
C ILE A 74 10.98 -22.91 -4.17
N LYS A 75 11.87 -23.92 -4.17
CA LYS A 75 11.51 -25.33 -3.98
C LYS A 75 11.63 -25.69 -2.51
N PHE A 76 10.60 -25.32 -1.71
CA PHE A 76 10.63 -25.50 -0.25
C PHE A 76 10.88 -26.93 0.19
N ASN A 77 10.29 -27.93 -0.50
CA ASN A 77 10.47 -29.35 -0.24
C ASN A 77 11.91 -29.87 -0.49
N GLN A 78 12.80 -29.05 -1.05
CA GLN A 78 14.22 -29.35 -1.22
C GLN A 78 15.08 -28.75 -0.10
N LEU A 79 14.52 -27.85 0.72
CA LEU A 79 15.20 -27.21 1.84
C LEU A 79 15.07 -28.09 3.09
N GLU A 80 16.19 -28.25 3.82
CA GLU A 80 16.22 -29.08 5.04
C GLU A 80 15.43 -28.46 6.21
N GLY A 81 15.25 -27.13 6.24
CA GLY A 81 14.51 -26.44 7.29
C GLY A 81 14.82 -24.95 7.32
N ARG A 82 14.49 -24.32 8.44
CA ARG A 82 14.59 -22.86 8.61
C ARG A 82 15.98 -22.31 8.29
N LYS A 83 17.05 -22.97 8.76
CA LYS A 83 18.44 -22.51 8.50
C LYS A 83 18.78 -22.50 7.00
N ALA A 84 18.32 -23.52 6.26
CA ALA A 84 18.55 -23.61 4.82
C ALA A 84 17.76 -22.52 4.07
N TYR A 85 16.53 -22.24 4.49
CA TYR A 85 15.71 -21.17 3.94
C TYR A 85 16.34 -19.79 4.19
N MET A 86 16.77 -19.51 5.42
CA MET A 86 17.45 -18.24 5.75
C MET A 86 18.72 -18.02 4.93
N LYS A 87 19.53 -19.07 4.75
CA LYS A 87 20.74 -19.01 3.93
C LYS A 87 20.42 -18.74 2.45
N LEU A 88 19.33 -19.32 1.95
CA LEU A 88 18.83 -19.04 0.60
C LEU A 88 18.43 -17.56 0.45
N LEU A 89 17.63 -17.04 1.38
CA LEU A 89 17.22 -15.63 1.35
C LEU A 89 18.42 -14.69 1.43
N GLU A 90 19.36 -14.95 2.33
CA GLU A 90 20.59 -14.15 2.44
C GLU A 90 21.34 -14.10 1.11
N LYS A 91 21.44 -15.23 0.42
CA LYS A 91 22.07 -15.30 -0.90
C LYS A 91 21.31 -14.46 -1.92
N VAL A 92 19.97 -14.59 -1.97
CA VAL A 92 19.12 -13.86 -2.91
C VAL A 92 19.22 -12.36 -2.68
N TYR A 93 19.15 -11.90 -1.43
CA TYR A 93 19.29 -10.48 -1.09
C TYR A 93 20.68 -9.88 -1.35
N LYS A 94 21.75 -10.70 -1.23
CA LYS A 94 23.12 -10.27 -1.56
C LYS A 94 23.36 -10.15 -3.07
N GLN A 95 22.69 -10.96 -3.86
CA GLN A 95 22.85 -10.98 -5.32
C GLN A 95 22.00 -9.93 -6.04
N SER A 96 21.02 -9.39 -5.37
CA SER A 96 20.08 -8.44 -5.94
C SER A 96 20.15 -7.10 -5.19
N ASP A 97 20.29 -6.04 -5.95
CA ASP A 97 20.15 -4.66 -5.43
C ASP A 97 18.67 -4.30 -5.30
N ILE A 98 17.95 -5.10 -4.50
CA ILE A 98 16.50 -4.98 -4.29
C ILE A 98 16.26 -4.57 -2.86
N SER A 99 15.23 -3.73 -2.65
CA SER A 99 14.84 -3.34 -1.30
C SER A 99 14.15 -4.50 -0.59
N TRP A 100 13.09 -5.04 -1.21
CA TRP A 100 12.21 -6.04 -0.58
C TRP A 100 11.72 -7.08 -1.57
N PHE A 101 11.46 -8.29 -1.07
CA PHE A 101 10.63 -9.30 -1.72
C PHE A 101 9.30 -9.40 -0.96
N THR A 102 8.21 -9.27 -1.69
CA THR A 102 6.86 -9.46 -1.13
C THR A 102 6.56 -10.93 -0.85
N PRO A 103 5.66 -11.28 0.08
CA PRO A 103 5.18 -12.65 0.27
C PRO A 103 4.68 -13.29 -1.03
N VAL A 104 3.96 -12.55 -1.87
CA VAL A 104 3.46 -13.07 -3.14
C VAL A 104 4.58 -13.50 -4.07
N GLU A 105 5.73 -12.83 -4.02
CA GLU A 105 6.90 -13.18 -4.81
C GLU A 105 7.70 -14.34 -4.21
N LEU A 106 7.91 -14.33 -2.89
CA LEU A 106 8.66 -15.39 -2.18
C LEU A 106 7.96 -16.75 -2.26
N PHE A 107 6.62 -16.74 -2.20
CA PHE A 107 5.81 -17.94 -2.16
C PHE A 107 5.05 -18.21 -3.45
N LYS A 108 5.50 -17.64 -4.57
CA LYS A 108 4.89 -17.91 -5.88
C LYS A 108 5.02 -19.38 -6.29
N PRO A 109 3.98 -20.00 -6.90
CA PRO A 109 2.68 -19.42 -7.20
C PRO A 109 1.67 -19.57 -6.05
N TRP A 110 2.01 -20.24 -4.95
CA TRP A 110 1.10 -20.75 -3.93
C TRP A 110 0.31 -19.65 -3.20
N TYR A 111 0.93 -18.47 -3.00
CA TYR A 111 0.26 -17.33 -2.36
C TYR A 111 -0.91 -16.82 -3.23
N ALA A 112 -0.65 -16.58 -4.50
CA ALA A 112 -1.67 -16.15 -5.46
C ALA A 112 -2.75 -17.22 -5.69
N HIS A 113 -2.38 -18.52 -5.61
CA HIS A 113 -3.35 -19.62 -5.72
C HIS A 113 -4.37 -19.60 -4.58
N GLY A 114 -3.94 -19.33 -3.33
CA GLY A 114 -4.86 -19.18 -2.19
C GLY A 114 -5.84 -18.03 -2.38
N ILE A 115 -5.36 -16.90 -2.93
CA ILE A 115 -6.22 -15.75 -3.25
C ILE A 115 -7.24 -16.12 -4.34
N ALA A 116 -6.80 -16.79 -5.41
CA ALA A 116 -7.67 -17.21 -6.50
C ALA A 116 -8.74 -18.20 -6.01
N GLU A 117 -8.38 -19.14 -5.15
CA GLU A 117 -9.31 -20.09 -4.53
C GLU A 117 -10.34 -19.40 -3.66
N ALA A 118 -9.93 -18.44 -2.82
CA ALA A 118 -10.84 -17.64 -2.01
C ALA A 118 -11.86 -16.89 -2.89
N ILE A 119 -11.41 -16.31 -4.00
CA ILE A 119 -12.27 -15.65 -4.98
C ILE A 119 -13.26 -16.64 -5.59
N LEU A 120 -12.80 -17.78 -6.10
CA LEU A 120 -13.66 -18.76 -6.77
C LEU A 120 -14.72 -19.36 -5.83
N ARG A 121 -14.36 -19.65 -4.57
CA ARG A 121 -15.28 -20.24 -3.57
C ARG A 121 -16.34 -19.27 -3.08
N THR A 122 -16.09 -17.95 -3.19
CA THR A 122 -16.98 -16.93 -2.63
C THR A 122 -17.74 -16.13 -3.70
N THR A 123 -17.41 -16.33 -4.98
CA THR A 123 -18.02 -15.61 -6.10
C THR A 123 -19.22 -16.33 -6.68
N ASN A 124 -20.25 -15.57 -7.05
CA ASN A 124 -21.30 -16.09 -7.93
C ASN A 124 -20.75 -16.21 -9.36
N LEU A 125 -20.40 -17.44 -9.77
CA LEU A 125 -19.83 -17.73 -11.08
C LEU A 125 -20.84 -17.70 -12.24
N SER A 126 -22.08 -17.28 -12.01
CA SER A 126 -23.08 -17.06 -13.07
C SER A 126 -22.86 -15.76 -13.83
N VAL A 127 -22.07 -14.84 -13.29
CA VAL A 127 -21.70 -13.58 -13.93
C VAL A 127 -20.21 -13.57 -14.28
N PRO A 128 -19.77 -12.81 -15.30
CA PRO A 128 -18.36 -12.69 -15.62
C PRO A 128 -17.54 -12.22 -14.44
N LEU A 129 -16.44 -12.89 -14.16
CA LEU A 129 -15.53 -12.54 -13.06
C LEU A 129 -14.73 -11.30 -13.44
N LYS A 130 -14.82 -10.25 -12.62
CA LYS A 130 -14.03 -9.03 -12.74
C LYS A 130 -13.13 -8.87 -11.54
N ILE A 131 -11.85 -8.66 -11.78
CA ILE A 131 -10.85 -8.44 -10.72
C ILE A 131 -10.15 -7.13 -10.97
N TYR A 132 -10.02 -6.31 -9.93
CA TYR A 132 -9.17 -5.14 -9.86
C TYR A 132 -8.09 -5.40 -8.82
N GLU A 133 -6.84 -5.20 -9.18
CA GLU A 133 -5.71 -5.26 -8.25
C GLU A 133 -5.13 -3.86 -8.11
N ILE A 134 -5.03 -3.37 -6.89
CA ILE A 134 -4.42 -2.08 -6.58
C ILE A 134 -2.96 -2.35 -6.18
N GLY A 135 -2.01 -1.68 -6.84
CA GLY A 135 -0.60 -1.84 -6.53
C GLY A 135 -0.07 -3.23 -6.85
N GLY A 136 -0.24 -3.71 -8.09
CA GLY A 136 0.11 -5.07 -8.49
C GLY A 136 1.61 -5.42 -8.48
N GLY A 137 2.49 -4.49 -8.07
CA GLY A 137 3.93 -4.71 -7.93
C GLY A 137 4.58 -5.29 -9.18
N SER A 138 5.16 -6.50 -9.08
CA SER A 138 5.80 -7.21 -10.21
C SER A 138 4.82 -7.92 -11.15
N GLY A 139 3.52 -7.94 -10.86
CA GLY A 139 2.50 -8.70 -11.61
C GLY A 139 2.45 -10.20 -11.28
N THR A 140 3.20 -10.64 -10.28
CA THR A 140 3.27 -12.05 -9.88
C THR A 140 1.93 -12.54 -9.33
N CYS A 141 1.19 -11.70 -8.58
CA CYS A 141 -0.15 -12.04 -8.11
C CYS A 141 -1.10 -12.20 -9.28
N ALA A 142 -1.19 -11.21 -10.18
CA ALA A 142 -2.05 -11.25 -11.35
C ALA A 142 -1.83 -12.51 -12.19
N LYS A 143 -0.54 -12.79 -12.51
CA LYS A 143 -0.17 -14.00 -13.24
C LYS A 143 -0.61 -15.26 -12.53
N GLY A 144 -0.30 -15.39 -11.24
CA GLY A 144 -0.64 -16.59 -10.45
C GLY A 144 -2.15 -16.82 -10.32
N VAL A 145 -2.93 -15.74 -10.15
CA VAL A 145 -4.41 -15.82 -10.11
C VAL A 145 -4.96 -16.23 -11.46
N LEU A 146 -4.47 -15.66 -12.56
CA LEU A 146 -4.90 -16.02 -13.93
C LEU A 146 -4.53 -17.46 -14.28
N ASP A 147 -3.31 -17.92 -13.93
CA ASP A 147 -2.86 -19.30 -14.10
C ASP A 147 -3.81 -20.27 -13.34
N TYR A 148 -4.11 -19.95 -12.07
CA TYR A 148 -4.97 -20.78 -11.24
C TYR A 148 -6.37 -20.90 -11.79
N ILE A 149 -6.99 -19.78 -12.16
CA ILE A 149 -8.36 -19.75 -12.71
C ILE A 149 -8.41 -20.50 -14.05
N MET A 150 -7.40 -20.33 -14.90
CA MET A 150 -7.32 -21.04 -16.17
C MET A 150 -7.29 -22.55 -15.99
N LEU A 151 -6.61 -23.06 -14.95
CA LEU A 151 -6.39 -24.49 -14.73
C LEU A 151 -7.50 -25.14 -13.87
N ASN A 152 -8.14 -24.40 -12.97
CA ASN A 152 -9.01 -24.97 -11.94
C ASN A 152 -10.47 -24.51 -12.03
N ALA A 153 -10.79 -23.46 -12.77
CA ALA A 153 -12.16 -23.00 -12.97
C ALA A 153 -12.76 -23.57 -14.28
N PRO A 154 -14.09 -23.64 -14.39
CA PRO A 154 -14.72 -23.95 -15.67
C PRO A 154 -14.24 -23.00 -16.77
N GLU A 155 -13.96 -23.52 -17.96
CA GLU A 155 -13.38 -22.78 -19.08
C GLU A 155 -14.12 -21.46 -19.40
N ARG A 156 -15.46 -21.45 -19.25
CA ARG A 156 -16.30 -20.26 -19.44
C ARG A 156 -15.92 -19.10 -18.51
N ILE A 157 -15.43 -19.41 -17.29
CA ILE A 157 -15.04 -18.38 -16.31
C ILE A 157 -13.79 -17.67 -16.81
N TYR A 158 -12.74 -18.43 -17.12
CA TYR A 158 -11.51 -17.87 -17.66
C TYR A 158 -11.73 -17.14 -18.99
N LYS A 159 -12.56 -17.69 -19.90
CA LYS A 159 -12.85 -17.03 -21.18
C LYS A 159 -13.48 -15.66 -21.03
N ASN A 160 -14.36 -15.48 -20.06
CA ASN A 160 -15.18 -14.26 -19.90
C ASN A 160 -14.69 -13.32 -18.81
N MET A 161 -13.60 -13.67 -18.08
CA MET A 161 -13.08 -12.81 -17.02
C MET A 161 -12.30 -11.62 -17.54
N SER A 162 -12.17 -10.62 -16.68
CA SER A 162 -11.24 -9.50 -16.86
C SER A 162 -10.45 -9.23 -15.59
N TYR A 163 -9.18 -8.92 -15.75
CA TYR A 163 -8.28 -8.53 -14.68
C TYR A 163 -7.66 -7.17 -15.00
N THR A 164 -7.87 -6.20 -14.13
CA THR A 164 -7.34 -4.84 -14.27
C THR A 164 -6.43 -4.54 -13.11
N SER A 165 -5.16 -4.31 -13.38
CA SER A 165 -4.24 -3.77 -12.37
C SER A 165 -4.23 -2.25 -12.44
N ILE A 166 -4.28 -1.58 -11.29
CA ILE A 166 -4.16 -0.14 -11.16
C ILE A 166 -2.86 0.13 -10.43
N GLU A 167 -1.92 0.77 -11.13
CA GLU A 167 -0.54 0.93 -10.66
C GLU A 167 -0.11 2.38 -10.79
N ILE A 168 0.41 2.96 -9.71
CA ILE A 168 0.88 4.35 -9.71
C ILE A 168 2.25 4.50 -10.39
N SER A 169 3.09 3.47 -10.32
CA SER A 169 4.44 3.47 -10.88
C SER A 169 4.44 3.03 -12.36
N PRO A 170 4.84 3.88 -13.31
CA PRO A 170 4.96 3.50 -14.73
C PRO A 170 5.95 2.34 -14.97
N SER A 171 7.02 2.28 -14.19
CA SER A 171 8.01 1.21 -14.29
C SER A 171 7.44 -0.14 -13.85
N LEU A 172 6.72 -0.19 -12.74
CA LEU A 172 6.04 -1.40 -12.27
C LEU A 172 4.91 -1.80 -13.20
N ALA A 173 4.14 -0.85 -13.73
CA ALA A 173 3.11 -1.12 -14.74
C ALA A 173 3.66 -1.82 -15.99
N LYS A 174 4.88 -1.47 -16.42
CA LYS A 174 5.58 -2.16 -17.52
C LYS A 174 5.97 -3.58 -17.12
N ILE A 175 6.58 -3.76 -15.96
CA ILE A 175 6.99 -5.08 -15.45
C ILE A 175 5.78 -6.01 -15.31
N GLN A 176 4.64 -5.53 -14.84
CA GLN A 176 3.41 -6.32 -14.73
C GLN A 176 2.96 -6.86 -16.10
N LYS A 177 2.97 -6.02 -17.14
CA LYS A 177 2.64 -6.44 -18.50
C LYS A 177 3.58 -7.53 -19.00
N GLU A 178 4.87 -7.38 -18.78
CA GLU A 178 5.90 -8.35 -19.17
C GLU A 178 5.75 -9.67 -18.41
N THR A 179 5.46 -9.61 -17.11
CA THR A 179 5.25 -10.81 -16.27
C THR A 179 4.03 -11.60 -16.72
N VAL A 180 2.90 -10.94 -16.93
CA VAL A 180 1.66 -11.61 -17.36
C VAL A 180 1.75 -12.11 -18.80
N ALA A 181 2.47 -11.39 -19.67
CA ALA A 181 2.68 -11.78 -21.07
C ALA A 181 3.47 -13.09 -21.26
N GLN A 182 4.14 -13.60 -20.21
CA GLN A 182 4.77 -14.92 -20.25
C GLN A 182 3.77 -16.05 -20.60
N VAL A 183 2.48 -15.80 -20.36
CA VAL A 183 1.39 -16.69 -20.81
C VAL A 183 0.49 -15.92 -21.76
N GLY A 184 0.66 -16.18 -23.06
CA GLY A 184 0.01 -15.40 -24.14
C GLY A 184 -1.51 -15.33 -24.05
N SER A 185 -2.18 -16.37 -23.53
CA SER A 185 -3.64 -16.40 -23.34
C SER A 185 -4.13 -15.38 -22.30
N HIS A 186 -3.28 -14.94 -21.36
CA HIS A 186 -3.65 -13.95 -20.35
C HIS A 186 -3.75 -12.54 -20.91
N LEU A 187 -3.06 -12.22 -22.02
CA LEU A 187 -3.03 -10.88 -22.60
C LEU A 187 -4.42 -10.34 -22.97
N SER A 188 -5.34 -11.22 -23.36
CA SER A 188 -6.73 -10.82 -23.67
C SER A 188 -7.58 -10.58 -22.42
N LYS A 189 -7.09 -10.94 -21.23
CA LYS A 189 -7.81 -10.85 -19.96
C LYS A 189 -7.24 -9.75 -19.05
N PHE A 190 -5.99 -9.40 -19.24
CA PHE A 190 -5.21 -8.53 -18.35
C PHE A 190 -4.97 -7.16 -18.97
N ARG A 191 -5.14 -6.13 -18.15
CA ARG A 191 -4.73 -4.76 -18.49
C ARG A 191 -4.15 -4.06 -17.28
N VAL A 192 -3.27 -3.09 -17.52
CA VAL A 192 -2.72 -2.20 -16.48
C VAL A 192 -3.13 -0.78 -16.81
N GLU A 193 -3.72 -0.11 -15.82
CA GLU A 193 -4.03 1.33 -15.83
C GLU A 193 -3.01 2.04 -14.92
N CYS A 194 -2.15 2.87 -15.54
CA CYS A 194 -1.14 3.62 -14.78
C CYS A 194 -1.77 4.90 -14.22
N ARG A 195 -2.17 4.87 -12.94
CA ARG A 195 -2.82 5.98 -12.24
C ARG A 195 -2.88 5.73 -10.73
N ASP A 196 -3.15 6.79 -9.98
CA ASP A 196 -3.48 6.70 -8.55
C ASP A 196 -4.92 6.16 -8.38
N ALA A 197 -5.06 5.07 -7.63
CA ALA A 197 -6.35 4.47 -7.32
C ALA A 197 -7.22 5.34 -6.38
N SER A 198 -6.59 6.20 -5.57
CA SER A 198 -7.26 7.13 -4.66
C SER A 198 -7.72 8.44 -5.34
N ASP A 199 -7.37 8.64 -6.62
CA ASP A 199 -7.85 9.77 -7.41
C ASP A 199 -9.19 9.44 -8.08
N LEU A 200 -10.26 10.09 -7.61
CA LEU A 200 -11.61 9.90 -8.13
C LEU A 200 -11.72 10.24 -9.62
N ALA A 201 -11.01 11.26 -10.10
CA ALA A 201 -11.03 11.70 -11.49
C ALA A 201 -10.42 10.64 -12.44
N GLY A 202 -9.38 9.96 -11.98
CA GLY A 202 -8.73 8.88 -12.76
C GLY A 202 -9.63 7.69 -13.08
N TRP A 203 -10.78 7.53 -12.42
CA TRP A 203 -11.78 6.49 -12.72
C TRP A 203 -12.76 6.89 -13.83
N SER A 204 -12.75 8.13 -14.29
CA SER A 204 -13.59 8.60 -15.39
C SER A 204 -12.93 8.23 -16.72
N LYS A 205 -13.64 7.54 -17.63
CA LYS A 205 -13.12 7.28 -18.99
C LYS A 205 -13.24 8.56 -19.80
N VAL A 206 -12.13 9.04 -20.35
CA VAL A 206 -12.14 10.02 -21.42
C VAL A 206 -12.46 9.24 -22.73
N LEU A 207 -13.68 9.36 -23.23
CA LEU A 207 -14.04 8.82 -24.53
C LEU A 207 -13.50 9.79 -25.58
N PHE A 208 -12.38 9.44 -26.20
CA PHE A 208 -11.98 10.08 -27.48
C PHE A 208 -12.90 9.55 -28.58
N VAL A 209 -13.87 10.34 -28.98
CA VAL A 209 -14.64 10.06 -30.19
C VAL A 209 -13.77 10.47 -31.37
N GLN A 210 -13.09 9.50 -31.99
CA GLN A 210 -12.53 9.72 -33.31
C GLN A 210 -13.68 9.81 -34.33
N HIS A 211 -14.09 11.00 -34.71
CA HIS A 211 -14.87 11.19 -35.91
C HIS A 211 -13.98 10.87 -37.13
N LYS A 212 -14.20 9.73 -37.77
CA LYS A 212 -13.77 9.55 -39.15
C LYS A 212 -14.56 10.54 -40.01
N ALA A 213 -13.89 11.59 -40.42
CA ALA A 213 -14.43 12.45 -41.49
C ALA A 213 -14.34 11.68 -42.82
N ASP A 214 -15.44 11.09 -43.24
CA ASP A 214 -15.63 10.66 -44.64
C ASP A 214 -15.95 11.89 -45.47
N SER A 215 -14.96 12.69 -45.80
CA SER A 215 -15.00 13.65 -46.91
C SER A 215 -13.61 14.24 -47.10
N GLY A 216 -13.08 14.07 -48.30
CA GLY A 216 -11.76 14.50 -48.72
C GLY A 216 -11.57 16.02 -48.81
N PHE A 217 -11.51 16.71 -47.68
CA PHE A 217 -11.07 18.09 -47.57
C PHE A 217 -10.02 18.19 -46.49
N GLN A 218 -8.81 18.60 -46.86
CA GLN A 218 -7.74 18.99 -45.92
C GLN A 218 -8.15 20.29 -45.27
N PHE A 219 -8.45 20.26 -43.95
CA PHE A 219 -8.51 21.43 -43.11
C PHE A 219 -7.26 21.53 -42.21
N PRO A 220 -6.81 22.75 -41.90
CA PRO A 220 -5.61 22.95 -41.08
C PRO A 220 -5.86 22.46 -39.65
N VAL A 221 -4.80 21.91 -39.07
CA VAL A 221 -4.73 21.39 -37.68
C VAL A 221 -4.91 22.54 -36.68
N ALA A 222 -6.14 22.91 -36.38
CA ALA A 222 -6.48 23.76 -35.23
C ALA A 222 -8.00 23.85 -35.02
N MET A 223 -8.60 22.78 -34.50
CA MET A 223 -9.83 22.79 -33.68
C MET A 223 -10.16 21.37 -33.23
N LEU A 224 -9.46 20.90 -32.21
CA LEU A 224 -9.94 19.80 -31.39
C LEU A 224 -10.91 20.43 -30.38
N GLU A 225 -12.19 20.46 -30.70
CA GLU A 225 -13.21 20.69 -29.67
C GLU A 225 -13.22 19.50 -28.73
N PHE A 226 -12.69 19.72 -27.54
CA PHE A 226 -12.78 18.78 -26.40
C PHE A 226 -14.24 18.78 -25.90
N VAL A 227 -15.08 17.92 -26.45
CA VAL A 227 -16.37 17.61 -25.84
C VAL A 227 -16.10 16.69 -24.66
N ASN A 228 -15.95 17.27 -23.49
CA ASN A 228 -15.74 16.57 -22.24
C ASN A 228 -17.08 15.98 -21.74
N PHE A 229 -17.48 14.82 -22.27
CA PHE A 229 -18.52 14.03 -21.64
C PHE A 229 -17.90 13.22 -20.50
N GLN A 230 -17.87 13.80 -19.31
CA GLN A 230 -17.60 13.03 -18.07
C GLN A 230 -18.83 12.16 -17.80
N THR A 231 -18.89 10.97 -18.39
CA THR A 231 -19.79 9.94 -17.87
C THR A 231 -19.18 9.41 -16.60
N GLU A 232 -19.84 9.57 -15.46
CA GLU A 232 -19.48 8.90 -14.21
C GLU A 232 -19.53 7.39 -14.43
N ASN A 233 -18.39 6.77 -14.74
CA ASN A 233 -18.31 5.33 -14.91
C ASN A 233 -18.28 4.64 -13.55
N VAL A 234 -19.46 4.29 -13.08
CA VAL A 234 -19.64 3.42 -11.90
C VAL A 234 -19.79 1.98 -12.40
N GLU A 235 -18.92 1.08 -11.95
CA GLU A 235 -19.03 -0.35 -12.26
C GLU A 235 -20.24 -0.96 -11.54
N GLN A 236 -21.23 -1.36 -12.29
CA GLN A 236 -22.48 -1.91 -11.75
C GLN A 236 -22.46 -3.42 -11.57
N GLN A 237 -21.45 -4.12 -12.11
CA GLN A 237 -21.30 -5.55 -11.93
C GLN A 237 -20.53 -5.88 -10.65
N PRO A 238 -20.80 -7.04 -10.01
CA PRO A 238 -19.95 -7.53 -8.94
C PRO A 238 -18.51 -7.69 -9.42
N CYS A 239 -17.58 -7.27 -8.58
CA CYS A 239 -16.15 -7.41 -8.86
C CYS A 239 -15.37 -7.69 -7.57
N TRP A 240 -14.12 -8.14 -7.72
CA TRP A 240 -13.17 -8.27 -6.64
C TRP A 240 -12.14 -7.16 -6.70
N VAL A 241 -11.76 -6.64 -5.55
CA VAL A 241 -10.62 -5.76 -5.39
C VAL A 241 -9.58 -6.51 -4.55
N ILE A 242 -8.35 -6.56 -5.03
CA ILE A 242 -7.20 -7.15 -4.35
C ILE A 242 -6.25 -6.03 -3.96
N MET A 243 -5.82 -6.01 -2.69
CA MET A 243 -4.79 -5.11 -2.16
C MET A 243 -3.81 -5.92 -1.31
N LEU A 244 -2.57 -6.09 -1.78
CA LEU A 244 -1.53 -6.85 -1.09
C LEU A 244 -0.35 -5.94 -0.82
N GLU A 245 -0.06 -5.68 0.46
CA GLU A 245 1.02 -4.77 0.87
C GLU A 245 0.88 -3.40 0.18
N VAL A 246 -0.29 -2.81 0.29
CA VAL A 246 -0.68 -1.52 -0.27
C VAL A 246 -1.08 -0.56 0.84
N LEU A 247 -1.82 -1.06 1.85
CA LEU A 247 -2.39 -0.23 2.90
C LEU A 247 -1.29 0.38 3.78
N ASP A 248 -0.20 -0.35 3.98
CA ASP A 248 0.95 0.07 4.77
C ASP A 248 1.69 1.27 4.16
N ASN A 249 1.68 1.44 2.85
CA ASN A 249 2.30 2.57 2.16
C ASN A 249 1.34 3.72 1.83
N LEU A 250 0.04 3.59 2.13
CA LEU A 250 -0.89 4.71 1.93
C LEU A 250 -0.57 5.85 2.91
N PRO A 251 -0.55 7.11 2.44
CA PRO A 251 -0.23 8.25 3.28
C PRO A 251 -1.16 8.39 4.48
N HIS A 252 -0.58 8.66 5.65
CA HIS A 252 -1.29 8.92 6.89
C HIS A 252 -1.14 10.39 7.30
N ASP A 253 -2.12 10.91 8.01
CA ASP A 253 -1.98 12.17 8.73
C ASP A 253 -1.57 11.94 10.17
N LEU A 254 -0.88 12.93 10.72
CA LEU A 254 -0.54 12.98 12.13
C LEU A 254 -1.42 14.00 12.82
N VAL A 255 -2.02 13.61 13.94
CA VAL A 255 -2.72 14.53 14.83
C VAL A 255 -2.05 14.57 16.20
N TYR A 256 -2.08 15.73 16.80
CA TYR A 256 -1.48 16.03 18.08
C TYR A 256 -2.50 16.61 19.04
N SER A 257 -2.41 16.26 20.31
CA SER A 257 -3.16 16.92 21.38
C SER A 257 -2.26 17.11 22.60
N LYS A 258 -2.34 18.28 23.22
CA LYS A 258 -1.56 18.64 24.42
C LYS A 258 -1.88 17.76 25.62
N SER A 259 -3.09 17.22 25.67
CA SER A 259 -3.54 16.32 26.74
C SER A 259 -4.73 15.48 26.26
N GLN A 260 -5.17 14.52 27.05
CA GLN A 260 -6.38 13.73 26.73
C GLN A 260 -7.66 14.56 26.66
N LEU A 261 -7.69 15.72 27.28
CA LEU A 261 -8.85 16.63 27.32
C LEU A 261 -8.75 17.80 26.35
N SER A 262 -7.58 18.00 25.73
CA SER A 262 -7.36 19.04 24.74
C SER A 262 -7.87 18.59 23.37
N PRO A 263 -8.39 19.50 22.54
CA PRO A 263 -8.79 19.16 21.18
C PRO A 263 -7.59 18.68 20.36
N TRP A 264 -7.88 17.89 19.34
CA TRP A 264 -6.89 17.50 18.35
C TRP A 264 -6.49 18.69 17.48
N MET A 265 -5.23 18.72 17.13
CA MET A 265 -4.62 19.64 16.18
C MET A 265 -4.10 18.82 14.98
N GLU A 266 -4.27 19.32 13.79
CA GLU A 266 -3.61 18.75 12.61
C GLU A 266 -2.14 19.16 12.57
N VAL A 267 -1.30 18.26 12.06
CA VAL A 267 0.13 18.48 11.93
C VAL A 267 0.48 18.70 10.46
N LEU A 268 1.21 19.77 10.20
CA LEU A 268 1.74 20.09 8.88
C LEU A 268 3.27 19.99 8.91
N VAL A 269 3.85 19.80 7.75
CA VAL A 269 5.31 19.85 7.53
C VAL A 269 5.65 21.16 6.85
N GLU A 270 6.63 21.87 7.38
CA GLU A 270 7.13 23.14 6.83
C GLU A 270 8.65 23.15 6.68
N ASN A 271 9.15 23.98 5.78
CA ASN A 271 10.57 24.30 5.69
C ASN A 271 10.93 25.25 6.83
N LYS A 272 11.98 24.95 7.59
CA LYS A 272 12.52 25.89 8.60
C LYS A 272 12.99 27.18 7.95
N PRO A 273 12.73 28.36 8.57
CA PRO A 273 13.17 29.65 8.06
C PRO A 273 14.68 29.71 7.84
N GLU A 274 15.14 30.42 6.80
CA GLU A 274 16.57 30.50 6.39
C GLU A 274 17.52 30.94 7.50
N ARG A 275 17.08 31.84 8.38
CA ARG A 275 17.90 32.32 9.53
C ARG A 275 18.32 31.22 10.51
N TYR A 276 17.67 30.07 10.47
CA TYR A 276 18.02 28.88 11.26
C TYR A 276 18.81 27.86 10.44
N ARG A 277 18.83 27.97 9.09
CA ARG A 277 19.51 27.03 8.21
C ARG A 277 21.00 27.00 8.35
N GLU A 278 21.66 28.16 8.54
CA GLU A 278 23.13 28.22 8.71
C GLU A 278 23.59 27.53 10.01
N TYR A 279 22.81 27.67 11.09
CA TYR A 279 23.11 26.98 12.35
C TYR A 279 22.74 25.48 12.33
N LEU A 280 21.72 25.12 11.59
CA LEU A 280 21.18 23.75 11.50
C LEU A 280 21.67 22.97 10.26
N ALA A 281 22.37 23.63 9.34
CA ALA A 281 23.00 22.96 8.18
C ALA A 281 23.99 21.87 8.60
N GLN A 282 24.57 21.98 9.80
CA GLN A 282 25.39 20.92 10.40
C GLN A 282 24.55 19.72 10.93
N MET A 283 23.23 19.90 11.15
CA MET A 283 22.35 18.90 11.75
C MET A 283 21.38 18.25 10.74
N ASN A 284 21.43 18.61 9.47
CA ASN A 284 20.56 18.06 8.39
C ASN A 284 19.02 18.25 8.60
N GLU A 285 18.59 19.07 9.56
CA GLU A 285 17.18 19.27 9.92
C GLU A 285 16.59 20.49 9.19
N ALA A 286 16.21 20.31 7.91
CA ALA A 286 15.58 21.38 7.14
C ALA A 286 14.06 21.49 7.34
N LEU A 287 13.40 20.43 7.84
CA LEU A 287 11.95 20.33 8.01
C LEU A 287 11.55 20.37 9.47
N SER A 288 10.33 20.85 9.73
CA SER A 288 9.72 20.87 11.07
C SER A 288 8.22 20.64 11.02
N GLU A 289 7.66 20.23 12.18
CA GLU A 289 6.22 20.10 12.35
C GLU A 289 5.60 21.43 12.79
N LEU A 290 4.49 21.79 12.16
CA LEU A 290 3.64 22.91 12.52
C LEU A 290 2.28 22.39 12.97
N TYR A 291 1.82 22.85 14.13
CA TYR A 291 0.55 22.42 14.73
C TYR A 291 -0.52 23.49 14.49
N LYS A 292 -1.62 23.13 13.83
CA LYS A 292 -2.76 24.02 13.57
C LYS A 292 -4.05 23.46 14.13
N PRO A 293 -5.08 24.31 14.39
CA PRO A 293 -6.42 23.83 14.68
C PRO A 293 -6.88 22.84 13.59
N LEU A 294 -7.63 21.84 14.00
CA LEU A 294 -8.12 20.80 13.10
C LEU A 294 -9.17 21.38 12.13
N GLU A 295 -8.82 21.52 10.86
CA GLU A 295 -9.69 22.07 9.80
C GLU A 295 -9.93 21.07 8.66
N ASP A 296 -8.97 20.21 8.36
CA ASP A 296 -9.06 19.26 7.24
C ASP A 296 -10.26 18.29 7.38
N PRO A 297 -11.14 18.23 6.36
CA PRO A 297 -12.37 17.44 6.44
C PRO A 297 -12.13 15.92 6.41
N LEU A 298 -11.03 15.45 5.78
CA LEU A 298 -10.70 14.02 5.75
C LEU A 298 -10.16 13.56 7.10
N ILE A 299 -9.33 14.37 7.75
CA ILE A 299 -8.85 14.12 9.11
C ILE A 299 -10.04 14.07 10.09
N LYS A 300 -10.96 15.04 10.01
CA LYS A 300 -12.18 15.06 10.85
C LYS A 300 -12.99 13.77 10.70
N ARG A 301 -13.29 13.36 9.46
CA ARG A 301 -14.01 12.09 9.21
C ARG A 301 -13.27 10.88 9.76
N CYS A 302 -11.94 10.83 9.58
CA CYS A 302 -11.13 9.73 10.09
C CYS A 302 -11.19 9.66 11.63
N ILE A 303 -11.10 10.79 12.32
CA ILE A 303 -11.25 10.88 13.79
C ILE A 303 -12.64 10.40 14.21
N GLU A 304 -13.70 10.85 13.54
CA GLU A 304 -15.08 10.40 13.82
C GLU A 304 -15.19 8.87 13.74
N ILE A 305 -14.59 8.25 12.72
CA ILE A 305 -14.58 6.79 12.57
C ILE A 305 -13.79 6.12 13.71
N VAL A 306 -12.66 6.70 14.10
CA VAL A 306 -11.80 6.16 15.18
C VAL A 306 -12.46 6.29 16.55
N GLU A 307 -13.07 7.45 16.85
CA GLU A 307 -13.57 7.79 18.19
C GLU A 307 -15.03 7.33 18.46
N HIS A 308 -15.77 6.95 17.42
CA HIS A 308 -17.16 6.43 17.55
C HIS A 308 -17.18 5.06 18.24
N GLU A 309 -16.57 4.95 19.41
CA GLU A 309 -16.56 3.74 20.19
C GLU A 309 -17.35 3.86 21.48
N ASP A 310 -18.34 2.99 21.58
CA ASP A 310 -18.83 2.47 22.83
C ASP A 310 -17.82 1.47 23.41
N ASP A 311 -16.61 1.90 23.77
CA ASP A 311 -15.68 1.06 24.52
C ASP A 311 -15.92 1.23 26.03
N PRO A 312 -16.62 0.27 26.68
CA PRO A 312 -16.91 0.34 28.11
C PRO A 312 -15.67 0.23 29.00
N VAL A 313 -14.49 -0.01 28.42
CA VAL A 313 -13.23 -0.23 29.17
C VAL A 313 -12.46 1.07 29.45
N SER A 314 -12.87 2.21 28.87
CA SER A 314 -12.09 3.47 29.00
C SER A 314 -12.28 4.26 30.29
N LYS A 315 -13.26 3.94 31.13
CA LYS A 315 -13.63 4.74 32.31
C LYS A 315 -12.61 4.88 33.45
N PRO A 316 -11.71 3.92 33.72
CA PRO A 316 -10.70 4.12 34.80
C PRO A 316 -9.54 5.04 34.43
N LYS A 317 -9.26 5.25 33.13
CA LYS A 317 -8.12 6.07 32.68
C LYS A 317 -8.33 7.58 32.83
N GLU A 318 -9.59 8.05 32.89
CA GLU A 318 -9.91 9.48 32.93
C GLU A 318 -9.43 10.21 34.20
N ILE A 319 -9.42 9.56 35.37
CA ILE A 319 -9.04 10.23 36.65
C ILE A 319 -7.54 10.51 36.69
N TRP A 320 -6.72 9.55 36.28
CA TRP A 320 -5.26 9.71 36.24
C TRP A 320 -4.79 10.66 35.13
N SER A 321 -5.49 10.71 34.01
CA SER A 321 -5.17 11.61 32.91
C SER A 321 -5.44 13.08 33.21
N LYS A 322 -6.40 13.37 34.10
CA LYS A 322 -6.65 14.72 34.62
C LYS A 322 -5.54 15.22 35.54
N LEU A 323 -4.93 14.30 36.29
CA LEU A 323 -3.86 14.64 37.23
C LEU A 323 -2.49 14.76 36.57
N PHE A 324 -2.25 14.00 35.48
CA PHE A 324 -0.98 13.97 34.77
C PHE A 324 -1.22 14.06 33.26
N PRO A 325 -1.51 15.26 32.74
CA PRO A 325 -1.77 15.45 31.32
C PRO A 325 -0.51 15.14 30.50
N LYS A 326 -0.61 14.12 29.63
CA LYS A 326 0.47 13.76 28.68
C LYS A 326 0.04 14.13 27.28
N PRO A 327 0.94 14.68 26.46
CA PRO A 327 0.64 14.91 25.05
C PRO A 327 0.37 13.60 24.32
N ARG A 328 -0.52 13.64 23.35
CA ARG A 328 -0.89 12.49 22.50
C ARG A 328 -0.51 12.78 21.08
N ARG A 329 -0.04 11.76 20.41
CA ARG A 329 0.23 11.77 18.95
C ARG A 329 -0.42 10.52 18.37
N SER A 330 -1.20 10.66 17.33
CA SER A 330 -1.87 9.53 16.67
C SER A 330 -1.77 9.67 15.17
N TRP A 331 -1.40 8.58 14.52
CA TRP A 331 -1.35 8.48 13.07
C TRP A 331 -2.68 7.93 12.55
N LEU A 332 -3.27 8.65 11.60
CA LEU A 332 -4.58 8.37 11.07
C LEU A 332 -4.46 7.85 9.62
N PRO A 333 -5.07 6.71 9.28
CA PRO A 333 -4.98 6.13 7.93
C PRO A 333 -5.88 6.85 6.93
N THR A 334 -5.69 8.18 6.78
CA THR A 334 -6.50 9.03 5.91
C THR A 334 -6.37 8.65 4.43
N GLY A 335 -5.20 8.18 3.98
CA GLY A 335 -5.02 7.64 2.63
C GLY A 335 -5.86 6.39 2.38
N CYS A 336 -5.94 5.49 3.38
CA CYS A 336 -6.80 4.31 3.30
C CYS A 336 -8.29 4.70 3.25
N LEU A 337 -8.73 5.64 4.09
CA LEU A 337 -10.10 6.14 4.06
C LEU A 337 -10.44 6.75 2.68
N LYS A 338 -9.57 7.60 2.14
CA LYS A 338 -9.73 8.20 0.81
C LYS A 338 -9.84 7.14 -0.28
N LEU A 339 -8.96 6.14 -0.27
CA LEU A 339 -9.00 5.03 -1.24
C LEU A 339 -10.32 4.27 -1.14
N LEU A 340 -10.75 3.90 0.05
CA LEU A 340 -12.02 3.18 0.25
C LEU A 340 -13.24 4.02 -0.17
N GLU A 341 -13.26 5.34 0.10
CA GLU A 341 -14.31 6.25 -0.38
C GLU A 341 -14.41 6.21 -1.91
N VAL A 342 -13.27 6.26 -2.62
CA VAL A 342 -13.22 6.19 -4.09
C VAL A 342 -13.68 4.83 -4.59
N LEU A 343 -13.16 3.74 -4.01
CA LEU A 343 -13.51 2.38 -4.41
C LEU A 343 -15.01 2.10 -4.23
N HIS A 344 -15.60 2.48 -3.09
CA HIS A 344 -17.03 2.31 -2.87
C HIS A 344 -17.89 3.18 -3.79
N ALA A 345 -17.42 4.38 -4.15
CA ALA A 345 -18.12 5.24 -5.11
C ALA A 345 -18.10 4.68 -6.53
N LYS A 346 -16.98 4.09 -6.96
CA LYS A 346 -16.79 3.61 -8.33
C LYS A 346 -17.10 2.12 -8.52
N LEU A 347 -16.98 1.32 -7.47
CA LEU A 347 -17.19 -0.12 -7.45
C LEU A 347 -18.18 -0.53 -6.33
N PRO A 348 -19.44 -0.06 -6.33
CA PRO A 348 -20.36 -0.19 -5.19
C PRO A 348 -20.74 -1.64 -4.86
N LYS A 349 -20.47 -2.60 -5.75
CA LYS A 349 -20.72 -4.03 -5.55
C LYS A 349 -19.43 -4.84 -5.39
N MET A 350 -18.33 -4.17 -5.05
CA MET A 350 -17.05 -4.86 -4.89
C MET A 350 -17.05 -5.80 -3.68
N SER A 351 -16.38 -6.91 -3.84
CA SER A 351 -15.81 -7.70 -2.75
C SER A 351 -14.33 -7.34 -2.61
N LEU A 352 -13.77 -7.43 -1.41
CA LEU A 352 -12.42 -6.99 -1.11
C LEU A 352 -11.61 -8.11 -0.48
N ILE A 353 -10.39 -8.32 -0.95
CA ILE A 353 -9.33 -9.05 -0.27
C ILE A 353 -8.16 -8.09 -0.08
N ALA A 354 -7.80 -7.84 1.18
CA ALA A 354 -6.60 -7.08 1.52
C ALA A 354 -5.69 -7.92 2.41
N SER A 355 -4.38 -7.81 2.22
CA SER A 355 -3.40 -8.44 3.10
C SER A 355 -2.28 -7.48 3.40
N ASP A 356 -1.98 -7.31 4.69
CA ASP A 356 -0.99 -6.33 5.13
C ASP A 356 -0.45 -6.63 6.54
N PHE A 357 0.52 -5.83 7.01
CA PHE A 357 1.13 -5.94 8.33
C PHE A 357 0.19 -5.43 9.41
N SER A 358 -0.16 -6.27 10.39
CA SER A 358 -0.98 -5.89 11.54
C SER A 358 -0.18 -5.19 12.65
N PHE A 359 1.13 -5.40 12.70
CA PHE A 359 2.06 -4.70 13.57
C PHE A 359 3.47 -4.69 12.98
N LEU A 360 4.25 -3.70 13.38
CA LEU A 360 5.64 -3.50 12.96
C LEU A 360 6.55 -3.55 14.19
N PRO A 361 7.65 -4.32 14.17
CA PRO A 361 8.60 -4.36 15.27
C PRO A 361 9.49 -3.11 15.26
N ASP A 362 10.00 -2.74 16.45
CA ASP A 362 11.08 -1.76 16.64
C ASP A 362 10.85 -0.38 15.99
N VAL A 363 9.60 0.08 15.94
CA VAL A 363 9.26 1.42 15.44
C VAL A 363 9.90 2.49 16.31
N LYS A 364 10.65 3.42 15.69
CA LYS A 364 11.35 4.51 16.38
C LYS A 364 10.58 5.83 16.32
N VAL A 365 9.73 6.02 15.32
CA VAL A 365 8.89 7.21 15.17
C VAL A 365 7.85 7.25 16.28
N PRO A 366 7.67 8.39 16.98
CA PRO A 366 6.72 8.47 18.09
C PRO A 366 5.27 8.57 17.62
N GLY A 367 4.37 8.04 18.44
CA GLY A 367 2.92 8.12 18.25
C GLY A 367 2.24 6.76 18.20
N GLU A 368 0.93 6.79 18.40
CA GLU A 368 0.09 5.60 18.24
C GLU A 368 -0.03 5.27 16.74
N ARG A 369 0.13 4.01 16.36
CA ARG A 369 0.13 3.54 14.96
C ARG A 369 1.22 4.19 14.10
N ALA A 370 2.37 4.52 14.70
CA ALA A 370 3.48 5.19 14.03
C ALA A 370 4.12 4.32 12.94
N PRO A 371 4.66 4.94 11.88
CA PRO A 371 5.31 4.22 10.79
C PRO A 371 6.69 3.71 11.18
N LEU A 372 7.11 2.67 10.49
CA LEU A 372 8.51 2.32 10.35
C LEU A 372 9.06 3.06 9.13
N VAL A 373 10.15 3.79 9.31
CA VAL A 373 10.83 4.51 8.23
C VAL A 373 12.17 3.84 8.01
N SER A 374 12.32 3.15 6.89
CA SER A 374 13.49 2.28 6.66
C SER A 374 14.16 2.57 5.32
N THR A 375 15.48 2.74 5.37
CA THR A 375 16.31 2.89 4.18
C THR A 375 17.31 1.74 4.08
N LYS A 376 17.77 1.45 2.88
CA LYS A 376 18.81 0.47 2.63
C LYS A 376 20.03 1.18 2.06
N LYS A 377 21.13 1.16 2.82
CA LYS A 377 22.44 1.68 2.38
C LYS A 377 23.49 0.59 2.48
N ASP A 378 24.27 0.39 1.43
CA ASP A 378 25.37 -0.60 1.38
C ASP A 378 24.94 -2.03 1.76
N GLY A 379 23.73 -2.42 1.34
CA GLY A 379 23.16 -3.74 1.66
C GLY A 379 22.64 -3.92 3.08
N CYS A 380 22.74 -2.89 3.94
CA CYS A 380 22.24 -2.90 5.32
C CYS A 380 21.00 -2.02 5.45
N SER A 381 19.96 -2.53 6.15
CA SER A 381 18.80 -1.72 6.53
C SER A 381 19.12 -0.84 7.71
N SER A 382 18.68 0.41 7.65
CA SER A 382 18.77 1.40 8.73
C SER A 382 17.43 2.11 8.88
N ASP A 383 17.00 2.33 10.13
CA ASP A 383 15.71 2.96 10.40
C ASP A 383 15.91 4.38 10.91
N TYR A 384 15.14 5.30 10.35
CA TYR A 384 15.08 6.67 10.83
C TYR A 384 14.22 6.78 12.07
N SER A 385 14.52 7.74 12.92
CA SER A 385 13.72 8.08 14.11
C SER A 385 12.64 9.13 13.84
N SER A 386 12.68 9.73 12.64
CA SER A 386 11.71 10.72 12.17
C SER A 386 11.30 10.42 10.73
N TYR A 387 10.02 10.59 10.43
CA TYR A 387 9.53 10.52 9.06
C TYR A 387 10.00 11.71 8.20
N LEU A 388 10.35 12.81 8.83
CA LEU A 388 10.91 14.01 8.16
C LEU A 388 12.29 13.77 7.55
N ASP A 389 12.97 12.70 7.98
CA ASP A 389 14.27 12.30 7.42
C ASP A 389 14.14 11.55 6.09
N ALA A 390 12.94 11.05 5.76
CA ALA A 390 12.66 10.37 4.50
C ALA A 390 12.52 11.40 3.36
N LYS A 391 13.55 11.51 2.54
CA LYS A 391 13.61 12.45 1.40
C LYS A 391 13.58 11.71 0.05
N GLY A 392 12.71 10.71 -0.07
CA GLY A 392 12.65 9.83 -1.24
C GLY A 392 13.68 8.68 -1.20
N ASP A 393 14.49 8.57 -0.16
CA ASP A 393 15.51 7.55 0.03
C ASP A 393 15.11 6.43 1.00
N ALA A 394 13.97 6.55 1.64
CA ALA A 394 13.44 5.60 2.62
C ALA A 394 11.98 5.22 2.32
N ASP A 395 11.67 3.98 2.63
CA ASP A 395 10.30 3.48 2.67
C ASP A 395 9.62 3.93 3.96
N ILE A 396 8.36 4.33 3.88
CA ILE A 396 7.53 4.73 5.01
C ILE A 396 6.31 3.80 5.02
N PHE A 397 6.23 2.92 5.98
CA PHE A 397 5.13 1.97 6.04
C PHE A 397 4.53 1.89 7.45
N PHE A 398 3.20 1.78 7.49
CA PHE A 398 2.38 1.84 8.67
C PHE A 398 1.82 0.46 9.02
N PRO A 399 1.61 0.16 10.31
CA PRO A 399 0.83 -1.01 10.68
C PRO A 399 -0.64 -0.80 10.30
N THR A 400 -1.24 -1.78 9.64
CA THR A 400 -2.67 -1.78 9.31
C THR A 400 -3.47 -2.25 10.52
N ASP A 401 -4.28 -1.35 11.07
CA ASP A 401 -5.29 -1.69 12.08
C ASP A 401 -6.50 -2.30 11.37
N PHE A 402 -6.60 -3.63 11.36
CA PHE A 402 -7.64 -4.36 10.64
C PHE A 402 -9.04 -4.13 11.20
N TRP A 403 -9.14 -3.82 12.48
CA TRP A 403 -10.42 -3.45 13.09
C TRP A 403 -10.88 -2.06 12.58
N LEU A 404 -9.95 -1.10 12.51
CA LEU A 404 -10.23 0.20 11.94
C LEU A 404 -10.50 0.12 10.42
N LEU A 405 -9.81 -0.74 9.69
CA LEU A 405 -10.06 -1.03 8.27
C LEU A 405 -11.50 -1.51 8.07
N GLU A 406 -11.98 -2.44 8.89
CA GLU A 406 -13.37 -2.92 8.84
C GLU A 406 -14.37 -1.78 9.08
N ARG A 407 -14.10 -0.92 10.05
CA ARG A 407 -14.97 0.24 10.33
C ARG A 407 -15.02 1.22 9.17
N MET A 408 -13.87 1.53 8.56
CA MET A 408 -13.79 2.40 7.39
C MET A 408 -14.52 1.79 6.18
N ASP A 409 -14.37 0.48 5.94
CA ASP A 409 -15.07 -0.22 4.86
C ASP A 409 -16.58 -0.16 5.06
N HIS A 410 -17.08 -0.38 6.28
CA HIS A 410 -18.49 -0.25 6.63
C HIS A 410 -18.98 1.20 6.49
N TYR A 411 -18.20 2.17 6.94
CA TYR A 411 -18.54 3.59 6.79
C TYR A 411 -18.67 3.98 5.31
N CYS A 412 -17.70 3.61 4.48
CA CYS A 412 -17.69 3.91 3.04
C CYS A 412 -18.81 3.19 2.28
N SER A 413 -19.24 1.99 2.73
CA SER A 413 -20.40 1.29 2.18
C SER A 413 -21.75 1.99 2.50
N GLY A 414 -21.73 3.02 3.33
CA GLY A 414 -22.91 3.77 3.79
C GLY A 414 -23.67 3.10 4.93
N TRP A 415 -23.21 1.94 5.45
CA TRP A 415 -23.90 1.20 6.50
C TRP A 415 -23.99 1.95 7.84
N ARG A 416 -22.98 2.78 8.16
CA ARG A 416 -22.90 3.54 9.42
C ARG A 416 -22.96 5.06 9.23
N LYS A 417 -23.32 5.55 8.05
CA LYS A 417 -23.53 6.99 7.89
C LYS A 417 -24.71 7.43 8.73
N MET A 418 -24.46 8.38 9.64
CA MET A 418 -25.53 9.07 10.36
C MET A 418 -26.26 10.01 9.41
N GLU A 419 -27.57 9.99 9.40
CA GLU A 419 -28.36 11.03 8.72
C GLU A 419 -28.27 12.34 9.52
N LYS A 420 -28.63 13.47 8.88
CA LYS A 420 -28.53 14.80 9.52
C LYS A 420 -29.36 14.93 10.82
N ASP A 421 -30.29 14.04 11.04
CA ASP A 421 -31.14 13.96 12.25
C ASP A 421 -30.53 13.04 13.35
N GLY A 422 -29.33 12.54 13.17
CA GLY A 422 -28.67 11.66 14.14
C GLY A 422 -29.11 10.20 14.06
N THR A 423 -29.94 9.81 13.09
CA THR A 423 -30.34 8.41 12.90
C THR A 423 -29.39 7.66 11.97
N PRO A 424 -29.10 6.36 12.18
CA PRO A 424 -28.30 5.58 11.27
C PRO A 424 -28.94 5.48 9.88
N SER A 425 -28.20 5.79 8.83
CA SER A 425 -28.72 5.69 7.46
C SER A 425 -29.11 4.25 7.13
N LYS A 426 -30.37 4.04 6.76
CA LYS A 426 -30.89 2.74 6.30
C LYS A 426 -30.49 2.39 4.87
N LYS A 427 -29.78 3.29 4.16
CA LYS A 427 -29.44 3.14 2.72
C LYS A 427 -28.15 2.38 2.48
N GLY A 428 -27.29 2.18 3.50
CA GLY A 428 -26.05 1.46 3.38
C GLY A 428 -26.24 -0.06 3.26
N ARG A 429 -25.34 -0.72 2.54
CA ARG A 429 -25.35 -2.18 2.42
C ARG A 429 -24.48 -2.79 3.51
N LYS A 430 -25.06 -3.69 4.30
CA LYS A 430 -24.29 -4.49 5.25
C LYS A 430 -23.26 -5.34 4.48
N ARG A 431 -22.06 -5.45 5.03
CA ARG A 431 -21.01 -6.31 4.49
C ARG A 431 -20.75 -7.46 5.46
N ARG A 432 -20.37 -8.61 4.93
CA ARG A 432 -19.78 -9.69 5.74
C ARG A 432 -18.29 -9.52 5.68
N THR A 433 -17.66 -9.46 6.83
CA THR A 433 -16.23 -9.23 6.99
C THR A 433 -15.61 -10.37 7.78
N LEU A 434 -14.37 -10.68 7.46
CA LEU A 434 -13.58 -11.71 8.11
C LEU A 434 -12.12 -11.30 8.09
N THR A 435 -11.49 -11.29 9.26
CA THR A 435 -10.05 -11.09 9.39
C THR A 435 -9.41 -12.40 9.83
N LEU A 436 -8.41 -12.85 9.07
CA LEU A 436 -7.68 -14.10 9.31
C LEU A 436 -6.19 -13.81 9.41
N ASP A 437 -5.48 -14.53 10.26
CA ASP A 437 -4.03 -14.60 10.19
C ASP A 437 -3.62 -15.33 8.89
N THR A 438 -2.41 -15.04 8.39
CA THR A 438 -1.92 -15.65 7.14
C THR A 438 -1.98 -17.18 7.18
N SER A 439 -1.70 -17.80 8.34
CA SER A 439 -1.81 -19.26 8.49
C SER A 439 -3.25 -19.74 8.30
N ALA A 440 -4.22 -19.11 8.97
CA ALA A 440 -5.63 -19.51 8.86
C ALA A 440 -6.18 -19.28 7.45
N PHE A 441 -5.78 -18.21 6.78
CA PHE A 441 -6.16 -17.96 5.38
C PHE A 441 -5.58 -19.04 4.45
N MET A 442 -4.31 -19.39 4.62
CA MET A 442 -3.65 -20.39 3.77
C MET A 442 -4.08 -21.81 4.08
N ASP A 443 -4.47 -22.12 5.32
CA ASP A 443 -5.07 -23.41 5.68
C ASP A 443 -6.45 -23.57 5.06
N GLU A 444 -7.23 -22.51 4.95
CA GLU A 444 -8.57 -22.53 4.37
C GLU A 444 -8.57 -22.54 2.84
N PHE A 445 -7.74 -21.69 2.21
CA PHE A 445 -7.79 -21.42 0.77
C PHE A 445 -6.53 -21.82 0.01
N GLY A 446 -5.42 -22.02 0.70
CA GLY A 446 -4.12 -22.30 0.10
C GLY A 446 -3.76 -23.78 0.04
N LEU A 447 -2.48 -24.01 -0.19
CA LEU A 447 -1.85 -25.34 -0.17
C LEU A 447 -0.60 -25.31 0.72
N PRO A 448 -0.75 -25.28 2.06
CA PRO A 448 0.36 -25.11 3.01
C PRO A 448 1.49 -26.13 2.85
N SER A 449 1.17 -27.35 2.40
CA SER A 449 2.16 -28.41 2.14
C SER A 449 3.19 -28.01 1.07
N LYS A 450 2.86 -27.08 0.18
CA LYS A 450 3.72 -26.65 -0.94
C LYS A 450 4.81 -25.67 -0.52
N THR A 451 4.64 -25.01 0.61
CA THR A 451 5.60 -24.05 1.19
C THR A 451 6.36 -24.63 2.39
N ARG A 452 6.20 -25.95 2.66
CA ARG A 452 6.83 -26.65 3.78
C ARG A 452 8.20 -27.22 3.39
N THR A 453 9.16 -27.07 4.27
CA THR A 453 10.49 -27.68 4.18
C THR A 453 10.47 -29.13 4.65
N LYS A 454 11.58 -29.87 4.47
CA LYS A 454 11.67 -31.31 4.82
C LYS A 454 11.46 -31.59 6.30
N ASP A 455 11.94 -30.71 7.20
CA ASP A 455 11.77 -30.86 8.65
C ASP A 455 10.38 -30.43 9.15
N GLY A 456 9.50 -29.99 8.26
CA GLY A 456 8.14 -29.57 8.60
C GLY A 456 7.96 -28.07 8.82
N TYR A 457 9.02 -27.28 8.90
CA TYR A 457 8.97 -25.83 8.99
C TYR A 457 8.31 -25.23 7.73
N ASN A 458 7.46 -24.25 7.92
CA ASN A 458 6.78 -23.56 6.82
C ASN A 458 7.01 -22.04 6.93
N PRO A 459 7.93 -21.47 6.15
CA PRO A 459 8.26 -20.05 6.28
C PRO A 459 7.06 -19.11 6.06
N LEU A 460 6.08 -19.48 5.22
CA LEU A 460 4.88 -18.67 5.02
C LEU A 460 4.01 -18.59 6.28
N LEU A 461 3.84 -19.70 6.99
CA LEU A 461 2.97 -19.76 8.16
C LEU A 461 3.69 -19.40 9.46
N ASP A 462 4.98 -19.75 9.56
CA ASP A 462 5.72 -19.62 10.80
C ASP A 462 6.34 -18.22 10.98
N ASP A 463 6.71 -17.54 9.88
CA ASP A 463 7.43 -16.26 9.93
C ASP A 463 6.56 -15.05 9.60
N PHE A 464 5.42 -15.20 8.92
CA PHE A 464 4.52 -14.09 8.56
C PHE A 464 3.35 -13.94 9.55
N LYS A 465 3.62 -14.04 10.84
CA LYS A 465 2.63 -13.93 11.92
C LYS A 465 2.09 -12.51 12.12
N ASN A 466 2.80 -11.52 11.62
CA ASN A 466 2.40 -10.11 11.69
C ASN A 466 1.61 -9.66 10.46
N THR A 467 1.29 -10.57 9.52
CA THR A 467 0.41 -10.27 8.39
C THR A 467 -0.96 -10.92 8.58
N LYS A 468 -1.99 -10.22 8.12
CA LYS A 468 -3.37 -10.69 8.17
C LYS A 468 -4.04 -10.48 6.82
N PHE A 469 -5.08 -11.26 6.60
CA PHE A 469 -6.01 -11.11 5.48
C PHE A 469 -7.33 -10.53 5.98
N TYR A 470 -7.84 -9.56 5.25
CA TYR A 470 -9.17 -9.01 5.42
C TYR A 470 -10.01 -9.33 4.19
N LEU A 471 -11.13 -9.99 4.40
CA LEU A 471 -12.12 -10.29 3.38
C LEU A 471 -13.40 -9.53 3.70
N SER A 472 -13.97 -8.90 2.68
CA SER A 472 -15.24 -8.19 2.82
C SER A 472 -16.09 -8.42 1.58
N VAL A 473 -17.32 -8.88 1.77
CA VAL A 473 -18.26 -9.14 0.69
C VAL A 473 -19.60 -8.45 0.97
N PRO A 474 -20.24 -7.83 -0.05
CA PRO A 474 -21.57 -7.26 0.13
C PRO A 474 -22.59 -8.35 0.42
N THR A 475 -23.45 -8.13 1.39
CA THR A 475 -24.60 -9.03 1.62
C THR A 475 -25.69 -8.71 0.61
N HIS A 476 -26.16 -9.74 -0.11
CA HIS A 476 -27.40 -9.61 -0.87
C HIS A 476 -28.56 -9.54 0.11
N ASN A 477 -29.41 -8.49 0.03
CA ASN A 477 -30.70 -8.55 0.67
C ASN A 477 -31.48 -9.68 -0.01
N THR A 478 -31.58 -10.83 0.64
CA THR A 478 -32.64 -11.78 0.32
C THR A 478 -33.96 -11.04 0.65
N LYS A 479 -34.68 -10.66 -0.41
CA LYS A 479 -36.07 -10.23 -0.30
C LYS A 479 -36.92 -11.42 0.12
#